data_43ceb87b50de61523b385736a4035fdb
#
_entry.id   43ceb87b50de61523b385736a4035fdb
#
_cell.length_a   1.000
_cell.length_b   1.000
_cell.length_c   1.000
_cell.angle_alpha   90.00
_cell.angle_beta   90.00
_cell.angle_gamma   90.00
#
_symmetry.space_group_name_H-M   'P 1'
#
loop_
_entity.id
_entity.type
_entity.pdbx_description
1 polymer ?
#
loop_
_entity_poly.entity_id
_entity_poly.type
_entity_poly.pdbx_seq_one_letter_code
_entity_poly.pdbx_strand_id
1 'polypeptide(L)'
;MVLHRAEQKIEHRQFGDLKTFLEPGDLLVLNDTRVLAARRFSDNGAVEFLFLERVGPTRWKCMVTPGRKMRIGATATIGNVSLRVEEITAEGERIVALEKDVDVYAGGSMPLPPYVNRFSDNTDAARYQTVFAREPGAVAAPTAGLHFTSDMLSEIPHAFVTLHVGPGTFLPVRSENIAEHRMHAERFSISPEAADKINDAQRIVAVGTTAMRVLETAMRKIKPESRQIESQSGETDLFIYPPFTFRLVNALLTNFHLPRSTLLVLVSAFAGREFTLRAYEEAVNEKYRFYSYGDCMLIL
;
A
#
# COMPACT_ATOMS: atom_id res chain seq x y z
N MET A 1 17.22 8.13 -5.16
CA MET A 1 18.29 7.97 -4.14
C MET A 1 18.62 6.49 -4.01
N VAL A 2 19.89 6.12 -3.81
CA VAL A 2 20.30 4.73 -3.50
C VAL A 2 21.00 4.72 -2.16
N LEU A 3 20.57 3.79 -1.29
CA LEU A 3 21.09 3.61 0.06
C LEU A 3 21.84 2.28 0.16
N HIS A 4 23.16 2.32 0.34
CA HIS A 4 24.00 1.15 0.59
C HIS A 4 24.11 0.92 2.10
N ARG A 5 23.32 -0.03 2.64
CA ARG A 5 23.21 -0.27 4.09
C ARG A 5 24.53 -0.66 4.75
N ALA A 6 25.27 -1.55 4.10
CA ALA A 6 26.53 -2.06 4.66
C ALA A 6 27.59 -0.96 4.78
N GLU A 7 27.72 -0.10 3.77
CA GLU A 7 28.70 0.98 3.69
C GLU A 7 28.17 2.29 4.32
N GLN A 8 26.90 2.35 4.67
CA GLN A 8 26.25 3.58 5.14
C GLN A 8 26.40 4.76 4.15
N LYS A 9 26.42 4.44 2.84
CA LYS A 9 26.63 5.37 1.73
C LYS A 9 25.32 5.75 1.07
N ILE A 10 25.17 7.02 0.68
CA ILE A 10 24.05 7.56 -0.08
C ILE A 10 24.55 7.95 -1.47
N GLU A 11 23.78 7.60 -2.50
CA GLU A 11 24.01 8.04 -3.87
C GLU A 11 22.76 8.67 -4.47
N HIS A 12 22.95 9.70 -5.28
CA HIS A 12 21.89 10.32 -6.07
C HIS A 12 21.90 9.77 -7.48
N ARG A 13 20.75 9.17 -7.89
CA ARG A 13 20.56 8.54 -9.18
C ARG A 13 19.17 8.83 -9.73
N GLN A 14 18.98 8.64 -11.01
CA GLN A 14 17.66 8.67 -11.63
C GLN A 14 17.02 7.29 -11.61
N PHE A 15 15.69 7.23 -11.70
CA PHE A 15 14.99 5.95 -11.71
C PHE A 15 15.38 5.05 -12.89
N GLY A 16 15.69 5.65 -14.03
CA GLY A 16 16.20 4.94 -15.22
C GLY A 16 17.49 4.12 -14.98
N ASP A 17 18.26 4.50 -13.94
CA ASP A 17 19.49 3.78 -13.58
C ASP A 17 19.24 2.50 -12.78
N LEU A 18 17.96 2.18 -12.42
CA LEU A 18 17.62 1.03 -11.58
C LEU A 18 18.31 -0.26 -12.03
N LYS A 19 18.34 -0.51 -13.34
CA LYS A 19 18.95 -1.72 -13.91
C LYS A 19 20.44 -1.89 -13.58
N THR A 20 21.16 -0.79 -13.36
CA THR A 20 22.60 -0.85 -13.03
C THR A 20 22.87 -1.34 -11.62
N PHE A 21 21.83 -1.42 -10.78
CA PHE A 21 21.88 -1.91 -9.41
C PHE A 21 21.30 -3.33 -9.25
N LEU A 22 20.80 -3.90 -10.35
CA LEU A 22 20.29 -5.27 -10.37
C LEU A 22 21.40 -6.22 -10.84
N GLU A 23 21.46 -7.38 -10.18
CA GLU A 23 22.42 -8.43 -10.47
C GLU A 23 21.73 -9.63 -11.18
N PRO A 24 22.48 -10.47 -11.89
CA PRO A 24 21.94 -11.74 -12.38
C PRO A 24 21.34 -12.56 -11.21
N GLY A 25 20.12 -13.02 -11.39
CA GLY A 25 19.39 -13.75 -10.34
C GLY A 25 18.51 -12.88 -9.44
N ASP A 26 18.48 -11.56 -9.65
CA ASP A 26 17.53 -10.68 -8.98
C ASP A 26 16.12 -10.85 -9.52
N LEU A 27 15.16 -10.80 -8.62
CA LEU A 27 13.74 -10.76 -8.93
C LEU A 27 13.08 -9.56 -8.27
N LEU A 28 12.43 -8.72 -9.08
CA LEU A 28 11.53 -7.68 -8.56
C LEU A 28 10.19 -8.30 -8.18
N VAL A 29 9.73 -8.05 -6.96
CA VAL A 29 8.39 -8.45 -6.54
C VAL A 29 7.52 -7.21 -6.36
N LEU A 30 6.45 -7.12 -7.17
CA LEU A 30 5.57 -5.96 -7.26
C LEU A 30 4.17 -6.30 -6.77
N ASN A 31 3.45 -5.31 -6.25
CA ASN A 31 2.05 -5.45 -5.85
C ASN A 31 1.14 -5.02 -7.01
N ASP A 32 0.39 -5.97 -7.58
CA ASP A 32 -0.47 -5.77 -8.75
C ASP A 32 -1.92 -5.37 -8.41
N THR A 33 -2.16 -4.97 -7.18
CA THR A 33 -3.49 -4.51 -6.78
C THR A 33 -3.94 -3.30 -7.59
N ARG A 34 -5.24 -3.28 -7.91
CA ARG A 34 -5.89 -2.17 -8.63
C ARG A 34 -6.74 -1.34 -7.69
N VAL A 35 -6.54 -0.03 -7.71
CA VAL A 35 -7.33 0.91 -6.91
C VAL A 35 -8.73 1.06 -7.48
N LEU A 36 -9.73 1.02 -6.61
CA LEU A 36 -11.13 1.21 -6.94
C LEU A 36 -11.50 2.70 -6.82
N ALA A 37 -12.47 3.15 -7.62
CA ALA A 37 -13.06 4.49 -7.49
C ALA A 37 -13.98 4.55 -6.26
N ALA A 38 -13.41 4.26 -5.09
CA ALA A 38 -14.13 3.94 -3.86
C ALA A 38 -14.66 5.17 -3.11
N ARG A 39 -14.27 6.38 -3.52
CA ARG A 39 -14.72 7.62 -2.88
C ARG A 39 -16.03 8.11 -3.51
N ARG A 40 -17.05 8.28 -2.70
CA ARG A 40 -18.34 8.82 -3.09
C ARG A 40 -18.75 9.95 -2.15
N PHE A 41 -19.50 10.90 -2.69
CA PHE A 41 -20.16 11.93 -1.88
C PHE A 41 -21.66 11.69 -1.86
N SER A 42 -22.29 12.04 -0.74
CA SER A 42 -23.76 12.17 -0.74
C SER A 42 -24.21 13.19 -1.79
N ASP A 43 -25.40 13.01 -2.35
CA ASP A 43 -25.91 13.85 -3.43
C ASP A 43 -25.96 15.35 -3.09
N ASN A 44 -26.09 15.66 -1.79
CA ASN A 44 -25.99 17.04 -1.28
C ASN A 44 -24.55 17.50 -0.94
N GLY A 45 -23.54 16.67 -1.22
CA GLY A 45 -22.12 16.96 -0.94
C GLY A 45 -21.73 17.02 0.53
N ALA A 46 -22.64 16.73 1.47
CA ALA A 46 -22.43 16.95 2.89
C ALA A 46 -21.63 15.84 3.60
N VAL A 47 -21.53 14.68 2.98
CA VAL A 47 -20.88 13.49 3.53
C VAL A 47 -20.06 12.80 2.45
N GLU A 48 -18.82 12.47 2.79
CA GLU A 48 -17.93 11.61 2.00
C GLU A 48 -18.00 10.18 2.54
N PHE A 49 -18.13 9.22 1.63
CA PHE A 49 -18.02 7.78 1.88
C PHE A 49 -16.80 7.23 1.14
N LEU A 50 -15.96 6.49 1.84
CA LEU A 50 -14.93 5.67 1.25
C LEU A 50 -15.34 4.20 1.43
N PHE A 51 -15.84 3.59 0.37
CA PHE A 51 -16.29 2.19 0.38
C PHE A 51 -15.08 1.25 0.40
N LEU A 52 -15.03 0.38 1.40
CA LEU A 52 -13.88 -0.50 1.65
C LEU A 52 -14.17 -1.94 1.22
N GLU A 53 -15.30 -2.48 1.65
CA GLU A 53 -15.60 -3.89 1.51
C GLU A 53 -17.11 -4.13 1.43
N ARG A 54 -17.50 -5.07 0.58
CA ARG A 54 -18.88 -5.58 0.52
C ARG A 54 -19.05 -6.68 1.56
N VAL A 55 -19.93 -6.46 2.53
CA VAL A 55 -20.20 -7.39 3.64
C VAL A 55 -21.54 -8.11 3.52
N GLY A 56 -22.28 -7.86 2.45
CA GLY A 56 -23.56 -8.50 2.14
C GLY A 56 -24.11 -8.03 0.78
N PRO A 57 -25.26 -8.56 0.33
CA PRO A 57 -25.81 -8.21 -1.00
C PRO A 57 -25.98 -6.71 -1.22
N THR A 58 -26.46 -5.98 -0.19
CA THR A 58 -26.63 -4.52 -0.22
C THR A 58 -25.86 -3.83 0.90
N ARG A 59 -25.01 -4.55 1.63
CA ARG A 59 -24.32 -4.06 2.82
C ARG A 59 -22.85 -3.83 2.54
N TRP A 60 -22.36 -2.66 2.97
CA TRP A 60 -21.00 -2.23 2.72
C TRP A 60 -20.35 -1.68 3.96
N LYS A 61 -19.09 -2.02 4.17
CA LYS A 61 -18.22 -1.37 5.14
C LYS A 61 -17.58 -0.15 4.48
N CYS A 62 -17.65 1.01 5.15
CA CYS A 62 -17.08 2.26 4.64
C CYS A 62 -16.58 3.17 5.75
N MET A 63 -15.58 3.98 5.44
CA MET A 63 -15.25 5.16 6.23
C MET A 63 -16.15 6.32 5.82
N VAL A 64 -16.45 7.21 6.78
CA VAL A 64 -17.37 8.32 6.56
C VAL A 64 -16.81 9.62 7.14
N THR A 65 -16.83 10.68 6.36
CA THR A 65 -16.39 12.01 6.79
C THR A 65 -17.47 13.07 6.46
N PRO A 66 -17.92 13.86 7.45
CA PRO A 66 -17.64 13.77 8.90
C PRO A 66 -18.48 12.70 9.58
N GLY A 67 -17.85 11.82 10.37
CA GLY A 67 -18.52 10.70 11.04
C GLY A 67 -19.67 11.09 11.95
N ARG A 68 -19.66 12.32 12.52
CA ARG A 68 -20.74 12.82 13.39
C ARG A 68 -22.09 12.94 12.68
N LYS A 69 -22.13 13.08 11.36
CA LYS A 69 -23.35 13.16 10.56
C LYS A 69 -23.97 11.80 10.27
N MET A 70 -23.17 10.72 10.38
CA MET A 70 -23.59 9.37 10.02
C MET A 70 -23.51 8.45 11.26
N ARG A 71 -24.42 8.68 12.20
CA ARG A 71 -24.66 7.83 13.36
C ARG A 71 -25.56 6.66 12.96
N ILE A 72 -25.68 5.64 13.82
CA ILE A 72 -26.59 4.52 13.59
C ILE A 72 -28.01 5.06 13.32
N GLY A 73 -28.63 4.55 12.26
CA GLY A 73 -29.95 4.97 11.78
C GLY A 73 -29.94 6.18 10.85
N ALA A 74 -28.85 6.94 10.74
CA ALA A 74 -28.75 8.06 9.80
C ALA A 74 -28.81 7.57 8.34
N THR A 75 -29.39 8.38 7.47
CA THR A 75 -29.54 8.11 6.04
C THR A 75 -28.84 9.14 5.18
N ALA A 76 -28.44 8.74 3.99
CA ALA A 76 -27.93 9.61 2.93
C ALA A 76 -28.30 9.02 1.58
N THR A 77 -28.15 9.82 0.51
CA THR A 77 -28.30 9.37 -0.88
C THR A 77 -26.99 9.51 -1.62
N ILE A 78 -26.66 8.50 -2.45
CA ILE A 78 -25.53 8.50 -3.37
C ILE A 78 -26.03 8.08 -4.77
N GLY A 79 -25.97 8.97 -5.76
CA GLY A 79 -26.44 8.67 -7.11
C GLY A 79 -27.88 8.17 -7.14
N ASN A 80 -28.79 8.82 -6.40
CA ASN A 80 -30.21 8.46 -6.25
C ASN A 80 -30.47 7.11 -5.57
N VAL A 81 -29.50 6.54 -4.85
CA VAL A 81 -29.67 5.33 -4.04
C VAL A 81 -29.59 5.72 -2.57
N SER A 82 -30.63 5.41 -1.82
CA SER A 82 -30.65 5.63 -0.37
C SER A 82 -29.77 4.60 0.34
N LEU A 83 -29.03 5.04 1.34
CA LEU A 83 -28.29 4.18 2.26
C LEU A 83 -28.59 4.57 3.70
N ARG A 84 -28.49 3.60 4.59
CA ARG A 84 -28.68 3.77 6.04
C ARG A 84 -27.52 3.15 6.79
N VAL A 85 -27.04 3.83 7.84
CA VAL A 85 -26.05 3.28 8.76
C VAL A 85 -26.72 2.28 9.69
N GLU A 86 -26.25 1.03 9.68
CA GLU A 86 -26.74 -0.04 10.57
C GLU A 86 -25.85 -0.21 11.78
N GLU A 87 -24.53 -0.05 11.61
CA GLU A 87 -23.54 -0.34 12.65
C GLU A 87 -22.36 0.64 12.56
N ILE A 88 -21.67 0.85 13.68
CA ILE A 88 -20.37 1.51 13.76
C ILE A 88 -19.39 0.51 14.37
N THR A 89 -18.34 0.15 13.65
CA THR A 89 -17.32 -0.80 14.12
C THR A 89 -16.45 -0.18 15.22
N ALA A 90 -15.70 -1.02 15.91
CA ALA A 90 -14.77 -0.56 16.95
C ALA A 90 -13.72 0.43 16.41
N GLU A 91 -13.35 0.29 15.13
CA GLU A 91 -12.41 1.17 14.40
C GLU A 91 -13.07 2.47 13.93
N GLY A 92 -14.39 2.61 14.11
CA GLY A 92 -15.16 3.78 13.73
C GLY A 92 -15.63 3.78 12.27
N GLU A 93 -15.49 2.67 11.55
CA GLU A 93 -16.08 2.46 10.23
C GLU A 93 -17.60 2.28 10.35
N ARG A 94 -18.32 2.42 9.24
CA ARG A 94 -19.78 2.21 9.19
C ARG A 94 -20.10 0.99 8.35
N ILE A 95 -21.04 0.18 8.84
CA ILE A 95 -21.74 -0.76 7.99
C ILE A 95 -23.00 -0.04 7.51
N VAL A 96 -23.11 0.16 6.21
CA VAL A 96 -24.26 0.82 5.58
C VAL A 96 -25.04 -0.20 4.75
N ALA A 97 -26.38 -0.12 4.82
CA ALA A 97 -27.27 -0.85 3.93
C ALA A 97 -27.81 0.08 2.85
N LEU A 98 -27.66 -0.32 1.60
CA LEU A 98 -28.26 0.35 0.45
C LEU A 98 -29.66 -0.23 0.20
N GLU A 99 -30.59 0.58 -0.28
CA GLU A 99 -31.97 0.16 -0.58
C GLU A 99 -32.05 -0.87 -1.72
N LYS A 100 -31.03 -0.92 -2.58
CA LYS A 100 -30.88 -1.90 -3.68
C LYS A 100 -29.42 -2.22 -3.95
N ASP A 101 -29.18 -3.35 -4.59
CA ASP A 101 -27.82 -3.75 -5.03
C ASP A 101 -27.40 -2.87 -6.22
N VAL A 102 -26.32 -2.13 -6.01
CA VAL A 102 -25.71 -1.26 -7.03
C VAL A 102 -24.20 -1.34 -6.96
N ASP A 103 -23.55 -1.09 -8.07
CA ASP A 103 -22.12 -0.84 -8.08
C ASP A 103 -21.80 0.52 -7.45
N VAL A 104 -21.33 0.51 -6.20
CA VAL A 104 -20.97 1.73 -5.46
C VAL A 104 -19.78 2.46 -6.08
N TYR A 105 -18.98 1.80 -6.89
CA TYR A 105 -17.82 2.38 -7.57
C TYR A 105 -18.22 3.13 -8.85
N ALA A 106 -19.36 2.79 -9.45
CA ALA A 106 -19.90 3.51 -10.61
C ALA A 106 -20.20 4.99 -10.23
N GLY A 107 -19.52 5.91 -10.93
CA GLY A 107 -19.57 7.35 -10.60
C GLY A 107 -18.83 7.75 -9.33
N GLY A 108 -18.00 6.86 -8.81
CA GLY A 108 -17.04 7.15 -7.75
C GLY A 108 -15.80 7.88 -8.28
N SER A 109 -14.96 8.32 -7.38
CA SER A 109 -13.70 8.99 -7.68
C SER A 109 -12.52 8.29 -7.01
N MET A 110 -11.32 8.51 -7.56
CA MET A 110 -10.10 7.91 -7.01
C MET A 110 -9.85 8.44 -5.59
N PRO A 111 -9.61 7.55 -4.61
CA PRO A 111 -9.39 7.94 -3.22
C PRO A 111 -7.96 8.43 -3.00
N LEU A 112 -7.63 9.60 -3.54
CA LEU A 112 -6.31 10.20 -3.34
C LEU A 112 -6.01 10.37 -1.85
N PRO A 113 -4.73 10.21 -1.44
CA PRO A 113 -4.31 10.42 -0.07
C PRO A 113 -4.62 11.84 0.44
N PRO A 114 -4.92 12.03 1.73
CA PRO A 114 -5.30 13.33 2.28
C PRO A 114 -4.27 14.45 2.05
N TYR A 115 -2.98 14.12 2.01
CA TYR A 115 -1.91 15.12 1.81
C TYR A 115 -1.85 15.67 0.38
N VAL A 116 -2.52 15.05 -0.61
CA VAL A 116 -2.66 15.60 -1.96
C VAL A 116 -3.52 16.86 -1.96
N ASN A 117 -4.40 17.01 -0.96
CA ASN A 117 -5.20 18.20 -0.66
C ASN A 117 -5.96 18.79 -1.86
N ARG A 118 -6.46 17.93 -2.73
CA ARG A 118 -7.39 18.24 -3.82
C ARG A 118 -8.30 17.06 -4.10
N PHE A 119 -9.41 17.33 -4.77
CA PHE A 119 -10.23 16.25 -5.33
C PHE A 119 -9.49 15.60 -6.49
N SER A 120 -9.80 14.31 -6.72
CA SER A 120 -9.31 13.62 -7.91
C SER A 120 -9.95 14.19 -9.17
N ASP A 121 -9.17 14.29 -10.22
CA ASP A 121 -9.63 14.62 -11.57
C ASP A 121 -9.58 13.39 -12.50
N ASN A 122 -9.99 13.58 -13.75
CA ASN A 122 -10.05 12.48 -14.73
C ASN A 122 -8.66 11.86 -15.03
N THR A 123 -7.58 12.60 -14.80
CA THR A 123 -6.21 12.08 -15.03
C THR A 123 -5.75 11.17 -13.92
N ASP A 124 -6.30 11.31 -12.70
CA ASP A 124 -5.90 10.49 -11.56
C ASP A 124 -6.35 9.02 -11.71
N ALA A 125 -7.41 8.76 -12.46
CA ALA A 125 -7.84 7.39 -12.75
C ALA A 125 -6.73 6.56 -13.43
N ALA A 126 -5.91 7.21 -14.26
CA ALA A 126 -4.75 6.58 -14.89
C ALA A 126 -3.47 6.77 -14.05
N ARG A 127 -3.24 7.97 -13.49
CA ARG A 127 -2.00 8.30 -12.80
C ARG A 127 -1.86 7.68 -11.41
N TYR A 128 -2.98 7.38 -10.73
CA TYR A 128 -2.99 6.71 -9.42
C TYR A 128 -3.20 5.20 -9.55
N GLN A 129 -2.68 4.62 -10.65
CA GLN A 129 -2.61 3.18 -10.94
C GLN A 129 -1.22 2.84 -11.47
N THR A 130 -0.74 1.66 -11.13
CA THR A 130 0.46 1.11 -11.77
C THR A 130 0.11 0.58 -13.16
N VAL A 131 1.08 0.57 -14.07
CA VAL A 131 0.91 0.04 -15.44
C VAL A 131 0.58 -1.47 -15.47
N PHE A 132 0.80 -2.16 -14.34
CA PHE A 132 0.58 -3.59 -14.15
C PHE A 132 -0.60 -3.89 -13.19
N ALA A 133 -1.42 -2.89 -12.82
CA ALA A 133 -2.55 -3.08 -11.92
C ALA A 133 -3.60 -4.03 -12.52
N ARG A 134 -3.86 -5.18 -11.86
CA ARG A 134 -4.79 -6.22 -12.30
C ARG A 134 -5.91 -6.46 -11.32
N GLU A 135 -5.56 -6.82 -10.09
CA GLU A 135 -6.46 -7.35 -9.08
C GLU A 135 -7.22 -6.22 -8.36
N PRO A 136 -8.54 -6.02 -8.61
CA PRO A 136 -9.29 -4.92 -8.01
C PRO A 136 -9.54 -5.15 -6.52
N GLY A 137 -9.41 -4.11 -5.69
CA GLY A 137 -9.72 -4.24 -4.26
C GLY A 137 -9.01 -3.24 -3.34
N ALA A 138 -8.11 -2.41 -3.84
CA ALA A 138 -7.40 -1.43 -3.03
C ALA A 138 -8.11 -0.07 -2.99
N VAL A 139 -7.90 0.66 -1.90
CA VAL A 139 -8.26 2.08 -1.78
C VAL A 139 -7.03 3.00 -1.81
N ALA A 140 -5.83 2.42 -1.93
CA ALA A 140 -4.60 3.17 -2.15
C ALA A 140 -3.68 2.43 -3.13
N ALA A 141 -2.94 3.19 -3.96
CA ALA A 141 -2.02 2.63 -4.93
C ALA A 141 -0.72 2.15 -4.25
N PRO A 142 -0.09 1.06 -4.75
CA PRO A 142 1.28 0.67 -4.36
C PRO A 142 2.28 1.61 -5.04
N THR A 143 2.48 2.78 -4.43
CA THR A 143 3.05 3.98 -5.07
C THR A 143 4.48 3.81 -5.59
N ALA A 144 5.29 2.91 -5.01
CA ALA A 144 6.61 2.58 -5.55
C ALA A 144 6.53 1.95 -6.96
N GLY A 145 5.40 1.32 -7.28
CA GLY A 145 5.14 0.76 -8.61
C GLY A 145 4.82 1.81 -9.68
N LEU A 146 4.43 3.04 -9.29
CA LEU A 146 4.10 4.12 -10.23
C LEU A 146 5.29 4.63 -11.04
N HIS A 147 6.51 4.34 -10.61
CA HIS A 147 7.73 4.72 -11.32
C HIS A 147 8.02 3.87 -12.56
N PHE A 148 7.42 2.69 -12.63
CA PHE A 148 7.68 1.75 -13.73
C PHE A 148 6.84 2.07 -14.97
N THR A 149 7.47 1.88 -16.12
CA THR A 149 6.78 1.76 -17.41
C THR A 149 6.68 0.28 -17.82
N SER A 150 5.77 -0.03 -18.74
CA SER A 150 5.65 -1.39 -19.28
C SER A 150 6.95 -1.86 -19.95
N ASP A 151 7.62 -0.96 -20.67
CA ASP A 151 8.89 -1.26 -21.34
C ASP A 151 10.00 -1.62 -20.33
N MET A 152 10.12 -0.86 -19.24
CA MET A 152 11.08 -1.19 -18.18
C MET A 152 10.84 -2.57 -17.58
N LEU A 153 9.57 -2.89 -17.29
CA LEU A 153 9.21 -4.20 -16.70
C LEU A 153 9.45 -5.36 -17.67
N SER A 154 9.25 -5.16 -18.98
CA SER A 154 9.49 -6.21 -19.96
C SER A 154 10.95 -6.70 -20.00
N GLU A 155 11.88 -5.88 -19.49
CA GLU A 155 13.32 -6.15 -19.53
C GLU A 155 13.89 -6.61 -18.18
N ILE A 156 13.09 -6.64 -17.12
CA ILE A 156 13.55 -6.99 -15.77
C ILE A 156 12.76 -8.23 -15.26
N PRO A 157 13.46 -9.28 -14.78
CA PRO A 157 12.79 -10.42 -14.15
C PRO A 157 11.91 -9.95 -12.99
N HIS A 158 10.62 -10.35 -13.02
CA HIS A 158 9.68 -9.92 -12.00
C HIS A 158 8.58 -10.95 -11.72
N ALA A 159 7.99 -10.82 -10.54
CA ALA A 159 6.79 -11.54 -10.12
C ALA A 159 5.80 -10.56 -9.48
N PHE A 160 4.52 -10.94 -9.49
CA PHE A 160 3.47 -10.17 -8.87
C PHE A 160 2.92 -10.88 -7.65
N VAL A 161 2.70 -10.10 -6.60
CA VAL A 161 1.90 -10.47 -5.44
C VAL A 161 0.76 -9.47 -5.32
N THR A 162 -0.33 -9.85 -4.70
CA THR A 162 -1.44 -8.94 -4.44
C THR A 162 -1.51 -8.59 -2.96
N LEU A 163 -1.66 -7.32 -2.63
CA LEU A 163 -2.11 -6.85 -1.33
C LEU A 163 -3.06 -5.69 -1.57
N HIS A 164 -4.30 -5.83 -1.14
CA HIS A 164 -5.31 -4.78 -1.24
C HIS A 164 -5.08 -3.75 -0.16
N VAL A 165 -4.45 -2.64 -0.56
CA VAL A 165 -4.03 -1.58 0.37
C VAL A 165 -5.26 -0.87 0.92
N GLY A 166 -5.41 -0.96 2.25
CA GLY A 166 -6.48 -0.32 2.99
C GLY A 166 -6.18 1.15 3.38
N PRO A 167 -7.15 1.84 3.98
CA PRO A 167 -7.02 3.24 4.40
C PRO A 167 -6.02 3.43 5.53
N GLY A 168 -5.70 2.37 6.28
CA GLY A 168 -4.76 2.39 7.40
C GLY A 168 -3.35 2.88 7.03
N THR A 169 -2.95 2.71 5.76
CA THR A 169 -1.66 3.17 5.25
C THR A 169 -1.47 4.69 5.35
N PHE A 170 -2.55 5.46 5.38
CA PHE A 170 -2.51 6.92 5.51
C PHE A 170 -2.69 7.41 6.94
N LEU A 171 -2.95 6.52 7.90
CA LEU A 171 -3.15 6.90 9.28
C LEU A 171 -1.80 7.02 10.00
N PRO A 172 -1.60 8.09 10.80
CA PRO A 172 -0.39 8.22 11.60
C PRO A 172 -0.41 7.21 12.77
N VAL A 173 0.77 6.77 13.17
CA VAL A 173 0.95 6.03 14.43
C VAL A 173 0.56 6.95 15.59
N ARG A 174 -0.45 6.56 16.37
CA ARG A 174 -0.98 7.34 17.49
C ARG A 174 -0.51 6.85 18.85
N SER A 175 -0.04 5.58 18.92
CA SER A 175 0.48 5.01 20.16
C SER A 175 1.81 5.64 20.54
N GLU A 176 2.01 5.93 21.83
CA GLU A 176 3.32 6.38 22.36
C GLU A 176 4.34 5.24 22.27
N ASN A 177 3.92 4.02 22.57
CA ASN A 177 4.74 2.83 22.40
C ASN A 177 4.40 2.19 21.04
N ILE A 178 5.40 2.09 20.17
CA ILE A 178 5.24 1.55 18.83
C ILE A 178 4.76 0.09 18.83
N ALA A 179 5.14 -0.70 19.81
CA ALA A 179 4.75 -2.10 19.94
C ALA A 179 3.24 -2.29 20.22
N GLU A 180 2.56 -1.24 20.68
CA GLU A 180 1.11 -1.25 20.93
C GLU A 180 0.28 -0.88 19.70
N HIS A 181 0.95 -0.41 18.63
CA HIS A 181 0.25 -0.05 17.40
C HIS A 181 -0.31 -1.31 16.73
N ARG A 182 -1.60 -1.27 16.39
CA ARG A 182 -2.27 -2.35 15.65
C ARG A 182 -2.46 -1.94 14.20
N MET A 183 -1.98 -2.79 13.30
CA MET A 183 -2.23 -2.65 11.88
C MET A 183 -3.64 -3.15 11.55
N HIS A 184 -4.31 -2.47 10.63
CA HIS A 184 -5.49 -3.03 9.99
C HIS A 184 -5.08 -4.26 9.18
N ALA A 185 -5.90 -5.31 9.23
CA ALA A 185 -5.70 -6.48 8.38
C ALA A 185 -5.98 -6.11 6.92
N GLU A 186 -5.12 -6.56 6.02
CA GLU A 186 -5.23 -6.35 4.59
C GLU A 186 -5.15 -7.69 3.88
N ARG A 187 -6.04 -7.91 2.91
CA ARG A 187 -6.08 -9.16 2.14
C ARG A 187 -4.91 -9.22 1.17
N PHE A 188 -4.27 -10.39 1.11
CA PHE A 188 -3.15 -10.64 0.20
C PHE A 188 -3.29 -11.99 -0.51
N SER A 189 -2.58 -12.15 -1.62
CA SER A 189 -2.39 -13.41 -2.31
C SER A 189 -1.03 -13.52 -2.98
N ILE A 190 -0.53 -14.76 -3.07
CA ILE A 190 0.65 -15.18 -3.83
C ILE A 190 0.21 -16.35 -4.69
N SER A 191 0.31 -16.21 -6.01
CA SER A 191 -0.03 -17.30 -6.94
C SER A 191 1.05 -18.40 -6.93
N PRO A 192 0.75 -19.62 -7.41
CA PRO A 192 1.76 -20.67 -7.57
C PRO A 192 2.94 -20.21 -8.43
N GLU A 193 2.67 -19.59 -9.58
CA GLU A 193 3.72 -19.06 -10.47
C GLU A 193 4.61 -18.02 -9.77
N ALA A 194 4.02 -17.12 -8.97
CA ALA A 194 4.78 -16.14 -8.22
C ALA A 194 5.66 -16.82 -7.15
N ALA A 195 5.11 -17.81 -6.43
CA ALA A 195 5.87 -18.55 -5.43
C ALA A 195 7.07 -19.27 -6.04
N ASP A 196 6.89 -19.94 -7.19
CA ASP A 196 7.97 -20.62 -7.90
C ASP A 196 9.09 -19.63 -8.30
N LYS A 197 8.73 -18.52 -8.95
CA LYS A 197 9.71 -17.48 -9.33
C LYS A 197 10.46 -16.91 -8.12
N ILE A 198 9.74 -16.67 -7.00
CA ILE A 198 10.34 -16.15 -5.77
C ILE A 198 11.31 -17.17 -5.16
N ASN A 199 10.94 -18.45 -5.18
CA ASN A 199 11.79 -19.53 -4.65
C ASN A 199 13.07 -19.76 -5.48
N ASP A 200 13.00 -19.52 -6.79
CA ASP A 200 14.15 -19.68 -7.71
C ASP A 200 15.09 -18.48 -7.68
N ALA A 201 14.65 -17.33 -7.14
CA ALA A 201 15.44 -16.11 -7.12
C ALA A 201 16.60 -16.17 -6.12
N GLN A 202 17.75 -15.65 -6.52
CA GLN A 202 18.92 -15.52 -5.63
C GLN A 202 18.76 -14.32 -4.67
N ARG A 203 18.25 -13.20 -5.18
CA ARG A 203 18.02 -11.97 -4.42
C ARG A 203 16.67 -11.39 -4.76
N ILE A 204 15.90 -11.01 -3.74
CA ILE A 204 14.55 -10.45 -3.89
C ILE A 204 14.57 -8.96 -3.60
N VAL A 205 14.13 -8.18 -4.58
CA VAL A 205 13.92 -6.74 -4.49
C VAL A 205 12.43 -6.48 -4.35
N ALA A 206 11.98 -6.12 -3.14
CA ALA A 206 10.59 -5.75 -2.93
C ALA A 206 10.33 -4.35 -3.51
N VAL A 207 9.33 -4.23 -4.37
CA VAL A 207 8.85 -2.93 -4.88
C VAL A 207 7.66 -2.47 -4.04
N GLY A 208 7.95 -1.56 -3.14
CA GLY A 208 7.01 -1.03 -2.15
C GLY A 208 6.97 -1.82 -0.85
N THR A 209 6.59 -1.11 0.20
CA THR A 209 6.39 -1.68 1.54
C THR A 209 5.29 -2.73 1.57
N THR A 210 4.32 -2.65 0.64
CA THR A 210 3.22 -3.62 0.50
C THR A 210 3.73 -4.98 0.03
N ALA A 211 4.57 -5.02 -1.02
CA ALA A 211 5.19 -6.26 -1.48
C ALA A 211 6.08 -6.87 -0.38
N MET A 212 6.87 -6.04 0.31
CA MET A 212 7.68 -6.48 1.45
C MET A 212 6.83 -7.13 2.55
N ARG A 213 5.69 -6.53 2.91
CA ARG A 213 4.81 -7.08 3.94
C ARG A 213 4.21 -8.42 3.53
N VAL A 214 3.83 -8.60 2.27
CA VAL A 214 3.35 -9.90 1.74
C VAL A 214 4.44 -10.95 1.87
N LEU A 215 5.64 -10.66 1.39
CA LEU A 215 6.78 -11.58 1.39
C LEU A 215 7.16 -12.02 2.81
N GLU A 216 7.30 -11.08 3.73
CA GLU A 216 7.65 -11.38 5.12
C GLU A 216 6.48 -12.03 5.88
N THR A 217 5.22 -11.77 5.51
CA THR A 217 4.05 -12.50 6.03
C THR A 217 4.08 -13.95 5.60
N ALA A 218 4.42 -14.23 4.33
CA ALA A 218 4.54 -15.60 3.83
C ALA A 218 5.56 -16.41 4.62
N MET A 219 6.62 -15.76 5.10
CA MET A 219 7.67 -16.40 5.90
C MET A 219 7.29 -16.68 7.36
N ARG A 220 6.21 -16.07 7.90
CA ARG A 220 5.85 -16.22 9.33
C ARG A 220 5.55 -17.66 9.72
N LYS A 221 5.00 -18.45 8.80
CA LYS A 221 4.62 -19.87 9.04
C LYS A 221 5.70 -20.86 8.58
N ILE A 222 6.77 -20.37 7.96
CA ILE A 222 7.84 -21.20 7.41
C ILE A 222 8.92 -21.43 8.48
N LYS A 223 9.42 -22.66 8.56
CA LYS A 223 10.51 -23.01 9.49
C LYS A 223 11.74 -22.12 9.25
N PRO A 224 12.51 -21.76 10.30
CA PRO A 224 13.67 -20.89 10.17
C PRO A 224 14.69 -21.31 9.12
N GLU A 225 14.84 -22.61 8.90
CA GLU A 225 15.82 -23.21 8.00
C GLU A 225 15.41 -23.13 6.52
N SER A 226 14.12 -22.87 6.23
CA SER A 226 13.60 -22.78 4.88
C SER A 226 13.42 -21.35 4.44
N ARG A 227 13.68 -21.08 3.15
CA ARG A 227 13.33 -19.83 2.47
C ARG A 227 12.26 -20.04 1.41
N GLN A 228 11.72 -21.25 1.28
CA GLN A 228 10.70 -21.55 0.28
C GLN A 228 9.32 -21.17 0.79
N ILE A 229 8.59 -20.41 -0.01
CA ILE A 229 7.20 -20.05 0.22
C ILE A 229 6.28 -20.87 -0.66
N GLU A 230 5.04 -21.02 -0.23
CA GLU A 230 3.98 -21.66 -1.01
C GLU A 230 3.00 -20.60 -1.52
N SER A 231 2.25 -20.97 -2.57
CA SER A 231 1.09 -20.17 -2.98
C SER A 231 0.10 -20.09 -1.82
N GLN A 232 -0.37 -18.91 -1.52
CA GLN A 232 -1.28 -18.69 -0.42
C GLN A 232 -2.10 -17.42 -0.60
N SER A 233 -3.23 -17.39 0.08
CA SER A 233 -4.05 -16.19 0.25
C SER A 233 -4.51 -16.08 1.69
N GLY A 234 -4.81 -14.87 2.14
CA GLY A 234 -5.24 -14.61 3.50
C GLY A 234 -5.22 -13.14 3.84
N GLU A 235 -5.10 -12.86 5.11
CA GLU A 235 -4.97 -11.50 5.63
C GLU A 235 -3.63 -11.32 6.35
N THR A 236 -3.09 -10.11 6.28
CA THR A 236 -1.89 -9.71 7.01
C THR A 236 -2.12 -8.43 7.80
N ASP A 237 -1.82 -8.52 9.07
CA ASP A 237 -1.71 -7.41 10.01
C ASP A 237 -0.24 -7.12 10.37
N LEU A 238 0.71 -7.64 9.59
CA LEU A 238 2.13 -7.55 9.89
C LEU A 238 2.57 -6.10 10.01
N PHE A 239 2.94 -5.72 11.22
CA PHE A 239 3.61 -4.46 11.51
C PHE A 239 5.12 -4.70 11.65
N ILE A 240 5.90 -4.16 10.72
CA ILE A 240 7.36 -4.27 10.71
C ILE A 240 7.95 -3.04 11.42
N TYR A 241 8.61 -3.27 12.55
CA TYR A 241 9.31 -2.25 13.33
C TYR A 241 10.59 -2.83 13.96
N PRO A 242 11.59 -1.99 14.30
CA PRO A 242 12.83 -2.48 14.90
C PRO A 242 12.63 -3.06 16.33
N PRO A 243 13.29 -4.19 16.69
CA PRO A 243 14.10 -5.03 15.80
C PRO A 243 13.24 -5.99 14.98
N PHE A 244 13.56 -6.15 13.68
CA PHE A 244 12.89 -7.12 12.81
C PHE A 244 13.92 -7.88 11.96
N THR A 245 13.76 -9.19 11.86
CA THR A 245 14.62 -10.04 11.02
C THR A 245 13.93 -10.32 9.70
N PHE A 246 14.43 -9.73 8.63
CA PHE A 246 13.95 -9.99 7.28
C PHE A 246 14.47 -11.34 6.80
N ARG A 247 13.57 -12.18 6.30
CA ARG A 247 13.89 -13.56 5.93
C ARG A 247 13.96 -13.77 4.43
N LEU A 248 13.22 -12.98 3.68
CA LEU A 248 13.07 -13.16 2.24
C LEU A 248 13.56 -11.93 1.46
N VAL A 249 13.26 -10.72 1.92
CA VAL A 249 13.56 -9.49 1.19
C VAL A 249 15.02 -9.08 1.40
N ASN A 250 15.75 -8.91 0.29
CA ASN A 250 17.15 -8.49 0.29
C ASN A 250 17.35 -7.00 0.01
N ALA A 251 16.51 -6.43 -0.84
CA ALA A 251 16.53 -5.01 -1.19
C ALA A 251 15.10 -4.45 -1.24
N LEU A 252 14.95 -3.15 -1.05
CA LEU A 252 13.66 -2.45 -1.05
C LEU A 252 13.71 -1.22 -1.93
N LEU A 253 12.80 -1.14 -2.90
CA LEU A 253 12.49 0.08 -3.62
C LEU A 253 11.22 0.68 -3.02
N THR A 254 11.27 1.93 -2.52
CA THR A 254 10.11 2.57 -1.89
C THR A 254 10.15 4.09 -2.05
N ASN A 255 8.99 4.75 -1.93
CA ASN A 255 8.90 6.21 -1.89
C ASN A 255 9.36 6.75 -0.54
N PHE A 256 9.53 8.08 -0.45
CA PHE A 256 9.69 8.77 0.82
C PHE A 256 8.35 8.91 1.55
N HIS A 257 8.30 8.51 2.80
CA HIS A 257 7.09 8.40 3.60
C HIS A 257 6.89 9.56 4.57
N LEU A 258 5.64 9.72 5.04
CA LEU A 258 5.27 10.70 6.06
C LEU A 258 5.99 10.44 7.39
N PRO A 259 6.34 11.50 8.14
CA PRO A 259 6.71 11.38 9.53
C PRO A 259 5.64 10.68 10.35
N ARG A 260 6.05 9.91 11.37
CA ARG A 260 5.16 9.14 12.24
C ARG A 260 4.26 8.13 11.52
N SER A 261 4.64 7.67 10.32
CA SER A 261 3.92 6.61 9.62
C SER A 261 4.52 5.24 9.89
N THR A 262 3.67 4.21 9.83
CA THR A 262 4.11 2.81 9.89
C THR A 262 5.11 2.46 8.80
N LEU A 263 5.04 3.17 7.66
CA LEU A 263 5.92 2.96 6.52
C LEU A 263 7.33 3.48 6.77
N LEU A 264 7.48 4.65 7.41
CA LEU A 264 8.80 5.16 7.81
C LEU A 264 9.45 4.24 8.87
N VAL A 265 8.64 3.66 9.74
CA VAL A 265 9.09 2.68 10.74
C VAL A 265 9.60 1.41 10.08
N LEU A 266 8.89 0.90 9.06
CA LEU A 266 9.32 -0.25 8.28
C LEU A 266 10.66 0.03 7.58
N VAL A 267 10.80 1.17 6.93
CA VAL A 267 12.07 1.58 6.29
C VAL A 267 13.19 1.65 7.32
N SER A 268 12.91 2.21 8.50
CA SER A 268 13.88 2.27 9.61
C SER A 268 14.25 0.87 10.15
N ALA A 269 13.33 -0.08 10.13
CA ALA A 269 13.63 -1.47 10.48
C ALA A 269 14.54 -2.14 9.44
N PHE A 270 14.39 -1.78 8.15
CA PHE A 270 15.15 -2.37 7.05
C PHE A 270 16.54 -1.76 6.86
N ALA A 271 16.63 -0.43 6.89
CA ALA A 271 17.89 0.30 6.63
C ALA A 271 18.66 0.70 7.90
N GLY A 272 18.03 0.57 9.08
CA GLY A 272 18.52 1.16 10.32
C GLY A 272 17.99 2.58 10.52
N ARG A 273 17.56 2.89 11.75
CA ARG A 273 16.90 4.17 12.08
C ARG A 273 17.76 5.39 11.77
N GLU A 274 19.01 5.38 12.23
CA GLU A 274 19.90 6.55 12.08
C GLU A 274 20.24 6.81 10.62
N PHE A 275 20.52 5.75 9.86
CA PHE A 275 20.80 5.87 8.43
C PHE A 275 19.59 6.36 7.64
N THR A 276 18.40 5.84 7.97
CA THR A 276 17.14 6.33 7.37
C THR A 276 16.94 7.80 7.62
N LEU A 277 17.11 8.28 8.87
CA LEU A 277 16.90 9.69 9.20
C LEU A 277 17.90 10.58 8.48
N ARG A 278 19.18 10.18 8.39
CA ARG A 278 20.21 10.89 7.62
C ARG A 278 19.85 10.97 6.14
N ALA A 279 19.36 9.87 5.54
CA ALA A 279 18.92 9.84 4.15
C ALA A 279 17.72 10.77 3.90
N TYR A 280 16.80 10.86 4.86
CA TYR A 280 15.66 11.79 4.76
C TYR A 280 16.07 13.25 4.89
N GLU A 281 17.02 13.57 5.79
CA GLU A 281 17.60 14.91 5.91
C GLU A 281 18.30 15.33 4.60
N GLU A 282 19.11 14.43 4.03
CA GLU A 282 19.75 14.65 2.73
C GLU A 282 18.73 14.83 1.61
N ALA A 283 17.67 14.03 1.58
CA ALA A 283 16.60 14.16 0.59
C ALA A 283 15.89 15.53 0.68
N VAL A 284 15.69 16.07 1.89
CA VAL A 284 15.11 17.40 2.08
C VAL A 284 16.08 18.48 1.55
N ASN A 285 17.37 18.38 1.87
CA ASN A 285 18.40 19.33 1.43
C ASN A 285 18.54 19.34 -0.11
N GLU A 286 18.47 18.17 -0.73
CA GLU A 286 18.53 17.97 -2.18
C GLU A 286 17.18 18.15 -2.89
N LYS A 287 16.14 18.59 -2.16
CA LYS A 287 14.81 18.93 -2.69
C LYS A 287 14.10 17.78 -3.38
N TYR A 288 14.26 16.55 -2.89
CA TYR A 288 13.47 15.41 -3.32
C TYR A 288 11.99 15.63 -3.04
N ARG A 289 11.16 15.13 -3.95
CA ARG A 289 9.70 15.13 -3.77
C ARG A 289 9.30 13.93 -2.92
N PHE A 290 8.39 14.16 -2.00
CA PHE A 290 7.94 13.16 -1.04
C PHE A 290 6.57 12.60 -1.40
N TYR A 291 6.23 11.47 -0.80
CA TYR A 291 4.93 10.80 -0.81
C TYR A 291 4.61 10.11 -2.15
N SER A 292 3.31 9.87 -2.45
CA SER A 292 2.83 9.00 -3.52
C SER A 292 3.32 9.39 -4.92
N TYR A 293 3.35 10.67 -5.23
CA TYR A 293 3.80 11.20 -6.53
C TYR A 293 5.23 11.76 -6.46
N GLY A 294 5.92 11.49 -5.37
CA GLY A 294 7.29 11.92 -5.15
C GLY A 294 8.33 10.99 -5.74
N ASP A 295 9.57 11.22 -5.33
CA ASP A 295 10.72 10.43 -5.72
C ASP A 295 10.82 9.16 -4.86
N CYS A 296 11.72 8.24 -5.21
CA CYS A 296 11.91 6.99 -4.49
C CYS A 296 13.35 6.78 -4.04
N MET A 297 13.52 5.81 -3.16
CA MET A 297 14.80 5.30 -2.73
C MET A 297 14.90 3.80 -3.00
N LEU A 298 16.07 3.36 -3.45
CA LEU A 298 16.46 1.96 -3.52
C LEU A 298 17.40 1.68 -2.34
N ILE A 299 17.06 0.70 -1.51
CA ILE A 299 17.81 0.31 -0.31
C ILE A 299 18.40 -1.08 -0.55
N LEU A 300 19.73 -1.14 -0.64
CA LEU A 300 20.53 -2.32 -0.97
C LEU A 300 21.19 -2.92 0.28
#